data_731938f3b6f486f3549380ec6803ccc3
#
_entry.id   731938f3b6f486f3549380ec6803ccc3
#
_cell.length_a   1.000
_cell.length_b   1.000
_cell.length_c   1.000
_cell.angle_alpha   90.00
_cell.angle_beta   90.00
_cell.angle_gamma   90.00
#
_symmetry.space_group_name_H-M   'P 1'
#
loop_
_entity.id
_entity.type
_entity.pdbx_description
1 polymer ?
#
loop_
_entity_poly.entity_id
_entity_poly.type
_entity_poly.pdbx_seq_one_letter_code
_entity_poly.pdbx_strand_id
1 'polypeptide(L)'
;MKKLIYILTISILAISCNTKDNYIQEVYVNEYVNLSLPEYSEIAISGSAIFIEGGVEGIIIYHGVGNDYKVYDRNCSYQPSLSCSVIDSVNSGIAFCGCCTSAFLI
;
A
#
# COMPACT_ATOMS: atom_id res chain seq x y z
N MET A 1 38.50 -36.59 1.15
CA MET A 1 38.37 -35.35 0.37
C MET A 1 37.02 -35.21 -0.35
N LYS A 2 36.56 -36.24 -1.06
CA LYS A 2 35.27 -36.16 -1.76
C LYS A 2 34.07 -35.91 -0.81
N LYS A 3 34.04 -36.52 0.37
CA LYS A 3 32.98 -36.31 1.37
C LYS A 3 32.99 -34.92 1.98
N LEU A 4 34.17 -34.31 2.11
CA LEU A 4 34.31 -32.96 2.63
C LEU A 4 33.76 -31.90 1.66
N ILE A 5 33.95 -32.14 0.36
CA ILE A 5 33.44 -31.26 -0.72
C ILE A 5 31.91 -31.30 -0.77
N TYR A 6 31.29 -32.48 -0.56
CA TYR A 6 29.82 -32.58 -0.50
C TYR A 6 29.21 -31.88 0.69
N ILE A 7 29.87 -31.90 1.86
CA ILE A 7 29.42 -31.19 3.05
C ILE A 7 29.54 -29.66 2.85
N LEU A 8 30.59 -29.21 2.20
CA LEU A 8 30.81 -27.80 1.91
C LEU A 8 29.77 -27.27 0.90
N THR A 9 29.43 -28.05 -0.15
CA THR A 9 28.43 -27.68 -1.14
C THR A 9 27.02 -27.60 -0.54
N ILE A 10 26.67 -28.52 0.35
CA ILE A 10 25.35 -28.51 1.03
C ILE A 10 25.25 -27.31 1.98
N SER A 11 26.35 -26.91 2.63
CA SER A 11 26.38 -25.74 3.54
C SER A 11 26.17 -24.42 2.81
N ILE A 12 26.58 -24.29 1.54
CA ILE A 12 26.44 -23.07 0.74
C ILE A 12 24.99 -22.90 0.25
N LEU A 13 24.25 -23.98 0.08
CA LEU A 13 22.83 -23.96 -0.32
C LEU A 13 21.87 -23.52 0.79
N ALA A 14 22.32 -23.47 2.05
CA ALA A 14 21.50 -23.10 3.20
C ALA A 14 21.49 -21.58 3.48
N ILE A 15 22.23 -20.74 2.72
CA ILE A 15 22.31 -19.30 2.94
C ILE A 15 21.47 -18.54 1.90
N SER A 16 20.25 -19.01 1.65
CA SER A 16 19.37 -18.27 0.76
C SER A 16 17.96 -18.26 1.31
N CYS A 17 17.65 -17.20 2.02
CA CYS A 17 16.34 -16.53 2.01
C CYS A 17 16.39 -15.38 3.01
N ASN A 18 16.92 -14.25 2.57
CA ASN A 18 16.62 -13.00 3.21
C ASN A 18 15.46 -12.37 2.42
N THR A 19 14.25 -12.87 2.65
CA THR A 19 13.05 -12.15 2.25
C THR A 19 12.94 -10.96 3.18
N LYS A 20 13.34 -9.80 2.70
CA LYS A 20 12.89 -8.55 3.30
C LYS A 20 11.38 -8.55 3.11
N ASP A 21 10.67 -8.71 4.20
CA ASP A 21 9.21 -8.62 4.22
C ASP A 21 8.82 -7.18 3.88
N ASN A 22 8.68 -6.91 2.60
CA ASN A 22 8.32 -5.62 2.04
C ASN A 22 6.80 -5.60 1.83
N TYR A 23 6.04 -5.71 2.91
CA TYR A 23 4.59 -5.64 2.88
C TYR A 23 4.06 -4.56 3.82
N ILE A 24 2.86 -4.07 3.53
CA ILE A 24 2.15 -3.14 4.38
C ILE A 24 1.72 -3.89 5.65
N GLN A 25 1.99 -3.30 6.82
CA GLN A 25 1.62 -3.90 8.10
C GLN A 25 0.10 -4.02 8.23
N GLU A 26 -0.36 -5.11 8.81
CA GLU A 26 -1.76 -5.27 9.20
C GLU A 26 -2.06 -4.41 10.44
N VAL A 27 -2.95 -3.44 10.27
CA VAL A 27 -3.41 -2.55 11.33
C VAL A 27 -4.93 -2.66 11.41
N TYR A 28 -5.45 -2.80 12.62
CA TYR A 28 -6.89 -2.80 12.83
C TYR A 28 -7.47 -1.42 12.51
N VAL A 29 -8.44 -1.37 11.60
CA VAL A 29 -9.15 -0.16 11.21
C VAL A 29 -10.63 -0.34 11.50
N ASN A 30 -11.22 0.58 12.24
CA ASN A 30 -12.65 0.63 12.52
C ASN A 30 -13.12 2.09 12.50
N GLU A 31 -13.14 2.67 11.30
CA GLU A 31 -13.54 4.06 11.08
C GLU A 31 -14.92 4.12 10.44
N TYR A 32 -15.79 4.94 11.02
CA TYR A 32 -17.10 5.23 10.44
C TYR A 32 -17.06 6.57 9.72
N VAL A 33 -17.29 6.54 8.41
CA VAL A 33 -17.29 7.73 7.56
C VAL A 33 -18.67 7.96 6.98
N ASN A 34 -19.27 9.11 7.30
CA ASN A 34 -20.53 9.53 6.71
C ASN A 34 -20.25 10.40 5.48
N LEU A 35 -20.32 9.79 4.30
CA LEU A 35 -20.07 10.47 3.03
C LEU A 35 -21.05 11.59 2.68
N SER A 36 -22.15 11.72 3.44
CA SER A 36 -23.15 12.78 3.26
C SER A 36 -22.72 14.12 3.88
N LEU A 37 -21.63 14.12 4.66
CA LEU A 37 -21.13 15.35 5.27
C LEU A 37 -20.50 16.29 4.23
N PRO A 38 -20.66 17.62 4.39
CA PRO A 38 -20.10 18.60 3.45
C PRO A 38 -18.57 18.51 3.27
N GLU A 39 -17.85 18.08 4.30
CA GLU A 39 -16.38 17.88 4.26
C GLU A 39 -15.96 16.79 3.28
N TYR A 40 -16.84 15.85 2.95
CA TYR A 40 -16.61 14.76 2.01
C TYR A 40 -17.32 14.95 0.67
N SER A 41 -17.75 16.17 0.36
CA SER A 41 -18.53 16.45 -0.86
C SER A 41 -17.78 16.12 -2.15
N GLU A 42 -16.46 16.12 -2.13
CA GLU A 42 -15.62 15.76 -3.29
C GLU A 42 -15.81 14.30 -3.71
N ILE A 43 -16.10 13.40 -2.76
CA ILE A 43 -16.29 11.97 -3.06
C ILE A 43 -17.59 11.68 -3.83
N ALA A 44 -18.51 12.64 -3.94
CA ALA A 44 -19.72 12.50 -4.73
C ALA A 44 -19.45 12.36 -6.23
N ILE A 45 -18.28 12.79 -6.69
CA ILE A 45 -17.87 12.74 -8.09
C ILE A 45 -17.14 11.43 -8.37
N SER A 46 -17.64 10.66 -9.34
CA SER A 46 -16.95 9.43 -9.79
C SER A 46 -15.54 9.74 -10.31
N GLY A 47 -14.58 8.95 -9.89
CA GLY A 47 -13.15 9.16 -10.18
C GLY A 47 -12.42 10.00 -9.14
N SER A 48 -13.11 10.55 -8.15
CA SER A 48 -12.50 11.30 -7.05
C SER A 48 -12.07 10.40 -5.90
N ALA A 49 -11.17 10.92 -5.09
CA ALA A 49 -10.73 10.27 -3.86
C ALA A 49 -10.61 11.29 -2.72
N ILE A 50 -10.83 10.83 -1.52
CA ILE A 50 -10.56 11.57 -0.29
C ILE A 50 -9.58 10.80 0.59
N PHE A 51 -8.86 11.55 1.41
CA PHE A 51 -7.95 11.00 2.40
C PHE A 51 -8.51 11.22 3.80
N ILE A 52 -8.49 10.16 4.61
CA ILE A 52 -8.86 10.22 6.03
C ILE A 52 -7.75 9.63 6.89
N GLU A 53 -7.78 9.92 8.17
CA GLU A 53 -6.86 9.33 9.13
C GLU A 53 -7.20 7.85 9.37
N GLY A 54 -6.20 7.06 9.75
CA GLY A 54 -6.32 5.64 10.08
C GLY A 54 -5.34 4.77 9.30
N GLY A 55 -5.37 3.46 9.55
CA GLY A 55 -4.44 2.53 8.93
C GLY A 55 -2.99 2.77 9.31
N VAL A 56 -2.07 2.45 8.40
CA VAL A 56 -0.62 2.66 8.59
C VAL A 56 -0.25 4.12 8.31
N GLU A 57 -0.63 4.65 7.15
CA GLU A 57 -0.26 6.00 6.69
C GLU A 57 -1.47 6.87 6.29
N GLY A 58 -2.64 6.49 6.74
CA GLY A 58 -3.91 7.08 6.35
C GLY A 58 -4.69 6.17 5.41
N ILE A 59 -5.92 6.57 5.11
CA ILE A 59 -6.84 5.78 4.28
C ILE A 59 -7.26 6.61 3.08
N ILE A 60 -7.29 5.97 1.92
CA ILE A 60 -7.86 6.49 0.68
C ILE A 60 -9.26 5.91 0.53
N ILE A 61 -10.27 6.74 0.34
CA ILE A 61 -11.57 6.32 -0.16
C ILE A 61 -11.68 6.81 -1.59
N TYR A 62 -11.85 5.90 -2.53
CA TYR A 62 -11.96 6.19 -3.95
C TYR A 62 -13.37 5.86 -4.43
N HIS A 63 -13.97 6.80 -5.16
CA HIS A 63 -15.27 6.60 -5.81
C HIS A 63 -15.09 6.15 -7.25
N GLY A 64 -15.35 4.89 -7.51
CA GLY A 64 -15.32 4.31 -8.85
C GLY A 64 -16.54 4.69 -9.67
N VAL A 65 -17.01 3.78 -10.51
CA VAL A 65 -18.18 4.00 -11.37
C VAL A 65 -19.48 3.62 -10.63
N GLY A 66 -20.47 4.47 -10.70
CA GLY A 66 -21.75 4.24 -10.02
C GLY A 66 -21.63 4.36 -8.50
N ASN A 67 -22.01 3.34 -7.77
CA ASN A 67 -21.90 3.27 -6.31
C ASN A 67 -20.72 2.40 -5.84
N ASP A 68 -19.69 2.29 -6.65
CA ASP A 68 -18.49 1.52 -6.31
C ASP A 68 -17.52 2.39 -5.52
N TYR A 69 -17.34 2.05 -4.25
CA TYR A 69 -16.37 2.70 -3.36
C TYR A 69 -15.29 1.71 -2.97
N LYS A 70 -14.04 2.12 -3.11
CA LYS A 70 -12.86 1.33 -2.75
C LYS A 70 -12.07 2.02 -1.65
N VAL A 71 -11.51 1.23 -0.77
CA VAL A 71 -10.75 1.72 0.40
C VAL A 71 -9.38 1.08 0.40
N TYR A 72 -8.35 1.91 0.55
CA TYR A 72 -6.95 1.48 0.58
C TYR A 72 -6.20 2.20 1.69
N ASP A 73 -5.16 1.58 2.22
CA ASP A 73 -4.16 2.29 3.02
C ASP A 73 -3.30 3.18 2.11
N ARG A 74 -2.92 4.35 2.59
CA ARG A 74 -2.04 5.27 1.86
C ARG A 74 -0.57 4.82 1.86
N ASN A 75 -0.22 3.79 2.59
CA ASN A 75 1.14 3.27 2.58
C ASN A 75 1.49 2.74 1.19
N CYS A 76 2.63 3.16 0.66
CA CYS A 76 3.08 2.74 -0.66
C CYS A 76 3.54 1.28 -0.63
N SER A 77 2.89 0.41 -1.40
CA SER A 77 3.17 -1.03 -1.42
C SER A 77 4.52 -1.40 -2.05
N TYR A 78 5.15 -0.48 -2.79
CA TYR A 78 6.46 -0.73 -3.39
C TYR A 78 7.60 -0.76 -2.38
N GLN A 79 7.64 0.22 -1.47
CA GLN A 79 8.64 0.30 -0.39
C GLN A 79 7.97 0.76 0.91
N PRO A 80 7.12 -0.06 1.52
CA PRO A 80 6.25 0.36 2.62
C PRO A 80 7.00 0.77 3.89
N SER A 81 8.22 0.33 4.06
CA SER A 81 9.06 0.63 5.24
C SER A 81 9.73 2.00 5.21
N LEU A 82 9.70 2.72 4.09
CA LEU A 82 10.25 4.07 4.01
C LEU A 82 9.32 5.08 4.69
N SER A 83 9.89 6.01 5.45
CA SER A 83 9.14 7.05 6.16
C SER A 83 8.34 7.99 5.24
N CYS A 84 8.76 8.14 3.99
CA CYS A 84 8.10 8.94 2.97
C CYS A 84 7.18 8.13 2.06
N SER A 85 6.96 6.84 2.34
CA SER A 85 6.24 5.92 1.48
C SER A 85 4.73 6.03 1.65
N VAL A 86 4.20 7.19 1.29
CA VAL A 86 2.79 7.56 1.39
C VAL A 86 2.27 7.97 0.02
N ILE A 87 1.06 7.56 -0.31
CA ILE A 87 0.38 8.02 -1.52
C ILE A 87 0.08 9.51 -1.38
N ASP A 88 0.62 10.32 -2.27
CA ASP A 88 0.49 11.77 -2.25
C ASP A 88 -0.80 12.26 -2.88
N SER A 89 -1.20 11.60 -3.97
CA SER A 89 -2.35 12.02 -4.76
C SER A 89 -3.00 10.85 -5.48
N VAL A 90 -4.27 11.03 -5.80
CA VAL A 90 -5.04 10.14 -6.66
C VAL A 90 -5.65 10.96 -7.77
N ASN A 91 -5.46 10.55 -9.00
CA ASN A 91 -6.02 11.21 -10.17
C ASN A 91 -6.52 10.18 -11.18
N SER A 92 -7.78 10.26 -11.53
CA SER A 92 -8.41 9.39 -12.54
C SER A 92 -8.16 7.88 -12.32
N GLY A 93 -8.24 7.44 -11.06
CA GLY A 93 -8.03 6.03 -10.70
C GLY A 93 -6.56 5.61 -10.64
N ILE A 94 -5.63 6.55 -10.64
CA ILE A 94 -4.21 6.29 -10.45
C ILE A 94 -3.73 6.96 -9.17
N ALA A 95 -3.18 6.17 -8.27
CA ALA A 95 -2.56 6.63 -7.04
C ALA A 95 -1.06 6.81 -7.24
N PHE A 96 -0.52 7.96 -6.83
CA PHE A 96 0.89 8.32 -7.01
C PHE A 96 1.61 8.40 -5.67
N CYS A 97 2.82 7.84 -5.65
CA CYS A 97 3.76 7.98 -4.55
C CYS A 97 5.00 8.73 -5.03
N GLY A 98 5.18 9.96 -4.57
CA GLY A 98 6.31 10.81 -4.98
C GLY A 98 7.65 10.33 -4.43
N CYS A 99 7.66 9.68 -3.27
CA CYS A 99 8.86 9.18 -2.61
C CYS A 99 9.59 8.10 -3.43
N CYS A 100 8.85 7.15 -3.96
CA CYS A 100 9.40 6.01 -4.71
C CYS A 100 9.07 6.08 -6.22
N THR A 101 8.52 7.19 -6.69
CA THR A 101 8.10 7.40 -8.08
C THR A 101 7.22 6.28 -8.66
N SER A 102 6.39 5.70 -7.81
CA SER A 102 5.48 4.60 -8.16
C SER A 102 4.08 5.11 -8.42
N ALA A 103 3.38 4.45 -9.32
CA ALA A 103 1.98 4.70 -9.62
C ALA A 103 1.22 3.37 -9.58
N PHE A 104 0.02 3.40 -9.01
CA PHE A 104 -0.83 2.23 -8.83
C PHE A 104 -2.21 2.49 -9.40
N LEU A 105 -2.75 1.52 -10.11
CA LEU A 105 -4.15 1.55 -10.54
C LEU A 105 -5.04 1.12 -9.38
N ILE A 106 -6.08 1.90 -9.09
CA ILE A 106 -7.03 1.65 -7.99
C ILE A 106 -8.48 1.56 -8.44
#